data_d76d2e959b33395d581a7e16e7915925
#
_entry.id   d76d2e959b33395d581a7e16e7915925
#
_cell.length_a   1.000
_cell.length_b   1.000
_cell.length_c   1.000
_cell.angle_alpha   90.00
_cell.angle_beta   90.00
_cell.angle_gamma   90.00
#
_symmetry.space_group_name_H-M   'P 1'
#
loop_
_entity.id
_entity.type
_entity.pdbx_description
1 polymer ?
#
loop_
_entity_poly.entity_id
_entity_poly.type
_entity_poly.pdbx_seq_one_letter_code
_entity_poly.pdbx_strand_id
1 'polypeptide(L)'
;MTDQLTIAITTPLEAEHVATIRAVDPRITVLYEPDILPVPRYHADHTGDPSFRRTSEQEQRFLAMLAQADVAFDFDRSHLADLPVIAPKLKWVQATSSGIGQTIMRAGLEDSGIVFTTASGVHARPLADFCLMAMLMFAKDYWLMARDKAAKRWERYSGEELTGKTLAIIGLGRVGKEVASHGKKLDMRVVGLRRSTEPVANVDKIYARAELHEMLAEADVLVLIAPHTPDTEGMIGEAELAVMKPSALLINIARHQLVDEPALIRALQEGRLAGAALDVVSSEPLPPDSPLWDLPNVIISPHSASTVTQENARITAIFCENLRRYLACEPLINVLDTKALY
;
A
#
# COMPACT_ATOMS: atom_id res chain seq x y z
N MET A 1 -22.27 16.37 30.49
CA MET A 1 -22.73 15.00 30.21
C MET A 1 -21.57 14.31 29.46
N THR A 2 -21.01 13.29 30.06
CA THR A 2 -19.92 12.53 29.44
C THR A 2 -20.58 11.57 28.44
N ASP A 3 -20.67 12.00 27.17
CA ASP A 3 -21.22 11.15 26.13
C ASP A 3 -20.31 9.93 25.97
N GLN A 4 -20.87 8.75 26.17
CA GLN A 4 -20.18 7.49 25.93
C GLN A 4 -19.91 7.34 24.42
N LEU A 5 -18.71 6.89 24.04
CA LEU A 5 -18.31 6.65 22.67
C LEU A 5 -18.27 5.15 22.41
N THR A 6 -19.09 4.67 21.50
CA THR A 6 -19.14 3.25 21.13
C THR A 6 -18.33 2.99 19.88
N ILE A 7 -17.37 2.08 19.96
CA ILE A 7 -16.47 1.69 18.86
C ILE A 7 -16.80 0.26 18.44
N ALA A 8 -17.09 0.04 17.17
CA ALA A 8 -17.15 -1.29 16.57
C ALA A 8 -15.82 -1.64 15.90
N ILE A 9 -15.25 -2.81 16.20
CA ILE A 9 -14.10 -3.36 15.46
C ILE A 9 -14.64 -4.40 14.49
N THR A 10 -14.51 -4.13 13.18
CA THR A 10 -15.14 -4.91 12.12
C THR A 10 -14.16 -5.81 11.35
N THR A 11 -12.92 -5.88 11.78
CA THR A 11 -11.85 -6.70 11.22
C THR A 11 -11.16 -7.50 12.32
N PRO A 12 -10.53 -8.64 12.02
CA PRO A 12 -9.73 -9.37 13.01
C PRO A 12 -8.62 -8.49 13.59
N LEU A 13 -8.52 -8.49 14.92
CA LEU A 13 -7.52 -7.71 15.64
C LEU A 13 -7.09 -8.47 16.91
N GLU A 14 -5.81 -8.44 17.24
CA GLU A 14 -5.27 -9.10 18.42
C GLU A 14 -5.80 -8.49 19.72
N ALA A 15 -6.02 -9.33 20.73
CA ALA A 15 -6.62 -8.92 22.01
C ALA A 15 -5.85 -7.78 22.70
N GLU A 16 -4.53 -7.71 22.54
CA GLU A 16 -3.69 -6.64 23.09
C GLU A 16 -4.00 -5.27 22.46
N HIS A 17 -4.28 -5.24 21.15
CA HIS A 17 -4.66 -4.01 20.45
C HIS A 17 -6.08 -3.57 20.80
N VAL A 18 -7.01 -4.52 20.94
CA VAL A 18 -8.35 -4.23 21.46
C VAL A 18 -8.28 -3.65 22.89
N ALA A 19 -7.43 -4.21 23.74
CA ALA A 19 -7.21 -3.69 25.10
C ALA A 19 -6.60 -2.27 25.08
N THR A 20 -5.67 -2.01 24.16
CA THR A 20 -5.05 -0.69 23.97
C THR A 20 -6.08 0.35 23.56
N ILE A 21 -7.00 0.00 22.65
CA ILE A 21 -8.11 0.89 22.24
C ILE A 21 -9.02 1.21 23.42
N ARG A 22 -9.43 0.20 24.20
CA ARG A 22 -10.27 0.39 25.39
C ARG A 22 -9.64 1.30 26.44
N ALA A 23 -8.31 1.25 26.56
CA ALA A 23 -7.55 2.00 27.56
C ALA A 23 -7.35 3.49 27.20
N VAL A 24 -7.76 3.95 26.02
CA VAL A 24 -7.56 5.34 25.58
C VAL A 24 -8.34 6.33 26.47
N ASP A 25 -9.59 6.00 26.81
CA ASP A 25 -10.44 6.86 27.63
C ASP A 25 -11.55 6.02 28.29
N PRO A 26 -11.91 6.28 29.56
CA PRO A 26 -12.97 5.53 30.25
C PRO A 26 -14.38 5.69 29.67
N ARG A 27 -14.60 6.68 28.81
CA ARG A 27 -15.86 6.86 28.06
C ARG A 27 -16.02 5.89 26.89
N ILE A 28 -14.97 5.16 26.51
CA ILE A 28 -14.97 4.27 25.35
C ILE A 28 -15.57 2.91 25.71
N THR A 29 -16.57 2.50 24.94
CA THR A 29 -17.07 1.13 24.90
C THR A 29 -16.66 0.48 23.60
N VAL A 30 -15.92 -0.64 23.64
CA VAL A 30 -15.48 -1.38 22.44
C VAL A 30 -16.33 -2.63 22.27
N LEU A 31 -17.01 -2.69 21.13
CA LEU A 31 -17.75 -3.86 20.65
C LEU A 31 -16.82 -4.64 19.71
N TYR A 32 -16.46 -5.85 20.12
CA TYR A 32 -15.60 -6.75 19.37
C TYR A 32 -15.98 -8.19 19.61
N GLU A 33 -16.42 -8.86 18.56
CA GLU A 33 -16.89 -10.23 18.58
C GLU A 33 -16.12 -11.04 17.51
N PRO A 34 -14.96 -11.62 17.85
CA PRO A 34 -14.10 -12.27 16.86
C PRO A 34 -14.74 -13.49 16.18
N ASP A 35 -15.73 -14.13 16.78
CA ASP A 35 -16.44 -15.29 16.21
C ASP A 35 -17.38 -14.95 15.04
N ILE A 36 -17.70 -13.65 14.85
CA ILE A 36 -18.51 -13.17 13.72
C ILE A 36 -17.62 -12.52 12.62
N LEU A 37 -16.32 -12.56 12.80
CA LEU A 37 -15.34 -12.01 11.84
C LEU A 37 -14.59 -13.14 11.11
N PRO A 38 -14.07 -12.90 9.90
CA PRO A 38 -13.30 -13.91 9.20
C PRO A 38 -12.01 -14.26 9.95
N VAL A 39 -11.60 -15.53 9.86
CA VAL A 39 -10.33 -15.97 10.45
C VAL A 39 -9.16 -15.45 9.61
N PRO A 40 -8.17 -14.74 10.20
CA PRO A 40 -7.01 -14.27 9.46
C PRO A 40 -6.16 -15.46 8.99
N ARG A 41 -5.68 -15.40 7.74
CA ARG A 41 -4.83 -16.42 7.11
C ARG A 41 -3.35 -16.18 7.40
N TYR A 42 -2.99 -14.93 7.69
CA TYR A 42 -1.64 -14.47 8.02
C TYR A 42 -1.73 -13.25 8.96
N HIS A 43 -0.58 -12.79 9.44
CA HIS A 43 -0.53 -11.64 10.36
C HIS A 43 -1.02 -10.36 9.66
N ALA A 44 -1.86 -9.56 10.31
CA ALA A 44 -2.50 -8.38 9.76
C ALA A 44 -3.39 -8.63 8.51
N ASP A 45 -3.99 -9.82 8.41
CA ASP A 45 -5.02 -10.11 7.40
C ASP A 45 -6.36 -9.53 7.83
N HIS A 46 -6.64 -8.33 7.39
CA HIS A 46 -7.89 -7.62 7.70
C HIS A 46 -9.11 -8.14 6.92
N THR A 47 -8.88 -8.91 5.86
CA THR A 47 -9.95 -9.51 5.04
C THR A 47 -10.30 -10.94 5.44
N GLY A 48 -9.33 -11.70 5.94
CA GLY A 48 -9.46 -13.10 6.30
C GLY A 48 -9.77 -14.02 5.12
N ASP A 49 -10.31 -15.20 5.41
CA ASP A 49 -10.66 -16.19 4.40
C ASP A 49 -11.78 -15.65 3.48
N PRO A 50 -11.57 -15.55 2.15
CA PRO A 50 -12.58 -15.07 1.22
C PRO A 50 -13.81 -15.98 1.09
N SER A 51 -13.73 -17.23 1.57
CA SER A 51 -14.87 -18.15 1.63
C SER A 51 -15.74 -17.92 2.87
N PHE A 52 -15.28 -17.14 3.85
CA PHE A 52 -16.04 -16.88 5.07
C PHE A 52 -17.41 -16.27 4.76
N ARG A 53 -18.43 -16.82 5.37
CA ARG A 53 -19.81 -16.28 5.35
C ARG A 53 -20.38 -16.38 6.76
N ARG A 54 -20.93 -15.30 7.25
CA ARG A 54 -21.69 -15.30 8.50
C ARG A 54 -22.94 -16.15 8.38
N THR A 55 -23.27 -16.89 9.40
CA THR A 55 -24.63 -17.46 9.54
C THR A 55 -25.65 -16.35 9.76
N SER A 56 -26.94 -16.63 9.62
CA SER A 56 -27.99 -15.63 9.85
C SER A 56 -27.93 -15.04 11.27
N GLU A 57 -27.56 -15.82 12.28
CA GLU A 57 -27.39 -15.36 13.65
C GLU A 57 -26.16 -14.44 13.79
N GLN A 58 -25.03 -14.85 13.23
CA GLN A 58 -23.80 -14.03 13.21
C GLN A 58 -24.03 -12.70 12.49
N GLU A 59 -24.77 -12.73 11.38
CA GLU A 59 -25.11 -11.54 10.61
C GLU A 59 -25.97 -10.56 11.42
N GLN A 60 -26.98 -11.07 12.12
CA GLN A 60 -27.81 -10.24 13.01
C GLN A 60 -26.99 -9.60 14.13
N ARG A 61 -26.06 -10.34 14.73
CA ARG A 61 -25.15 -9.81 15.76
C ARG A 61 -24.22 -8.74 15.18
N PHE A 62 -23.68 -8.95 13.99
CA PHE A 62 -22.82 -7.99 13.31
C PHE A 62 -23.55 -6.68 13.01
N LEU A 63 -24.76 -6.75 12.46
CA LEU A 63 -25.59 -5.57 12.21
C LEU A 63 -26.00 -4.86 13.50
N ALA A 64 -26.33 -5.61 14.55
CA ALA A 64 -26.65 -5.04 15.87
C ALA A 64 -25.45 -4.33 16.51
N MET A 65 -24.22 -4.82 16.26
CA MET A 65 -22.99 -4.16 16.67
C MET A 65 -22.80 -2.84 15.92
N LEU A 66 -22.95 -2.83 14.59
CA LEU A 66 -22.82 -1.63 13.76
C LEU A 66 -23.88 -0.57 14.09
N ALA A 67 -25.12 -0.96 14.35
CA ALA A 67 -26.20 -0.04 14.69
C ALA A 67 -25.95 0.77 15.98
N GLN A 68 -25.06 0.31 16.85
CA GLN A 68 -24.68 0.97 18.09
C GLN A 68 -23.44 1.87 17.95
N ALA A 69 -22.65 1.68 16.89
CA ALA A 69 -21.33 2.30 16.75
C ALA A 69 -21.39 3.78 16.39
N ASP A 70 -20.65 4.60 17.13
CA ASP A 70 -20.32 5.98 16.77
C ASP A 70 -19.07 6.04 15.89
N VAL A 71 -18.14 5.08 16.09
CA VAL A 71 -16.86 4.96 15.40
C VAL A 71 -16.64 3.50 15.00
N ALA A 72 -16.06 3.27 13.82
CA ALA A 72 -15.65 1.93 13.41
C ALA A 72 -14.13 1.86 13.17
N PHE A 73 -13.53 0.76 13.61
CA PHE A 73 -12.18 0.34 13.22
C PHE A 73 -12.31 -0.64 12.07
N ASP A 74 -11.96 -0.17 10.87
CA ASP A 74 -12.19 -0.75 9.57
C ASP A 74 -13.69 -0.83 9.17
N PHE A 75 -13.96 -1.40 8.01
CA PHE A 75 -15.29 -1.60 7.47
C PHE A 75 -15.40 -2.95 6.75
N ASP A 76 -16.55 -3.59 6.89
CA ASP A 76 -16.89 -4.78 6.10
C ASP A 76 -17.25 -4.37 4.68
N ARG A 77 -16.53 -4.90 3.70
CA ARG A 77 -16.74 -4.57 2.28
C ARG A 77 -18.11 -5.00 1.74
N SER A 78 -18.70 -6.03 2.33
CA SER A 78 -20.03 -6.53 1.91
C SER A 78 -21.16 -5.59 2.31
N HIS A 79 -20.95 -4.75 3.32
CA HIS A 79 -21.93 -3.79 3.85
C HIS A 79 -21.52 -2.33 3.66
N LEU A 80 -20.46 -2.06 2.91
CA LEU A 80 -19.90 -0.71 2.84
C LEU A 80 -20.90 0.32 2.29
N ALA A 81 -21.62 -0.02 1.22
CA ALA A 81 -22.60 0.88 0.62
C ALA A 81 -23.83 1.14 1.53
N ASP A 82 -24.13 0.19 2.43
CA ASP A 82 -25.28 0.28 3.32
C ASP A 82 -24.95 0.93 4.67
N LEU A 83 -23.70 1.30 4.92
CA LEU A 83 -23.25 1.85 6.20
C LEU A 83 -24.15 2.97 6.75
N PRO A 84 -24.61 3.95 5.97
CA PRO A 84 -25.50 5.01 6.51
C PRO A 84 -26.83 4.49 7.03
N VAL A 85 -27.28 3.34 6.54
CA VAL A 85 -28.56 2.71 6.94
C VAL A 85 -28.37 1.78 8.13
N ILE A 86 -27.36 0.90 8.08
CA ILE A 86 -27.14 -0.12 9.11
C ILE A 86 -26.40 0.41 10.35
N ALA A 87 -25.69 1.52 10.21
CA ALA A 87 -24.94 2.19 11.27
C ALA A 87 -25.32 3.68 11.37
N PRO A 88 -26.59 4.00 11.74
CA PRO A 88 -27.11 5.38 11.65
C PRO A 88 -26.46 6.36 12.62
N LYS A 89 -25.69 5.89 13.61
CA LYS A 89 -24.92 6.72 14.55
C LYS A 89 -23.50 6.96 14.12
N LEU A 90 -23.03 6.23 13.10
CA LEU A 90 -21.63 6.22 12.70
C LEU A 90 -21.19 7.59 12.18
N LYS A 91 -20.14 8.14 12.79
CA LYS A 91 -19.56 9.44 12.45
C LYS A 91 -18.19 9.34 11.82
N TRP A 92 -17.44 8.29 12.16
CA TRP A 92 -16.07 8.13 11.72
C TRP A 92 -15.70 6.66 11.55
N VAL A 93 -14.95 6.38 10.48
CA VAL A 93 -14.33 5.08 10.20
C VAL A 93 -12.82 5.28 10.06
N GLN A 94 -12.02 4.54 10.83
CA GLN A 94 -10.59 4.38 10.61
C GLN A 94 -10.36 3.17 9.74
N ALA A 95 -9.94 3.37 8.51
CA ALA A 95 -9.56 2.25 7.64
C ALA A 95 -8.17 1.68 7.98
N THR A 96 -7.99 0.38 7.77
CA THR A 96 -6.71 -0.31 7.95
C THR A 96 -5.77 -0.16 6.75
N SER A 97 -6.28 0.30 5.60
CA SER A 97 -5.48 0.58 4.42
C SER A 97 -5.37 2.08 4.10
N SER A 98 -4.38 2.43 3.25
CA SER A 98 -4.14 3.83 2.85
C SER A 98 -4.93 4.24 1.61
N GLY A 99 -5.19 3.31 0.69
CA GLY A 99 -5.76 3.60 -0.63
C GLY A 99 -7.23 3.24 -0.76
N ILE A 100 -8.11 3.84 0.06
CA ILE A 100 -9.54 3.54 0.08
C ILE A 100 -10.40 4.48 -0.76
N GLY A 101 -9.86 5.57 -1.30
CA GLY A 101 -10.64 6.62 -1.96
C GLY A 101 -11.58 6.11 -3.06
N GLN A 102 -11.07 5.27 -3.97
CA GLN A 102 -11.91 4.66 -5.00
C GLN A 102 -12.98 3.70 -4.44
N THR A 103 -12.68 3.03 -3.34
CA THR A 103 -13.62 2.11 -2.67
C THR A 103 -14.78 2.89 -2.09
N ILE A 104 -14.51 4.01 -1.41
CA ILE A 104 -15.52 4.90 -0.83
C ILE A 104 -16.39 5.53 -1.94
N MET A 105 -15.76 6.02 -3.02
CA MET A 105 -16.49 6.57 -4.17
C MET A 105 -17.40 5.53 -4.84
N ARG A 106 -16.91 4.31 -5.08
CA ARG A 106 -17.73 3.24 -5.68
C ARG A 106 -18.89 2.81 -4.78
N ALA A 107 -18.76 2.98 -3.48
CA ALA A 107 -19.82 2.72 -2.51
C ALA A 107 -20.82 3.89 -2.39
N GLY A 108 -20.58 5.03 -3.05
CA GLY A 108 -21.45 6.22 -2.99
C GLY A 108 -21.45 6.89 -1.61
N LEU A 109 -20.31 6.84 -0.90
CA LEU A 109 -20.20 7.33 0.47
C LEU A 109 -19.48 8.68 0.59
N GLU A 110 -19.09 9.30 -0.52
CA GLU A 110 -18.39 10.58 -0.55
C GLU A 110 -19.13 11.72 0.13
N ASP A 111 -20.47 11.70 0.09
CA ASP A 111 -21.36 12.69 0.68
C ASP A 111 -22.18 12.13 1.87
N SER A 112 -21.80 10.97 2.42
CA SER A 112 -22.54 10.30 3.52
C SER A 112 -22.50 11.04 4.86
N GLY A 113 -21.60 12.01 5.02
CA GLY A 113 -21.33 12.68 6.29
C GLY A 113 -20.46 11.86 7.24
N ILE A 114 -20.07 10.63 6.88
CA ILE A 114 -19.13 9.81 7.64
C ILE A 114 -17.71 10.29 7.30
N VAL A 115 -16.92 10.58 8.32
CA VAL A 115 -15.50 10.89 8.14
C VAL A 115 -14.73 9.57 7.97
N PHE A 116 -13.89 9.49 6.94
CA PHE A 116 -12.97 8.36 6.75
C PHE A 116 -11.54 8.82 7.02
N THR A 117 -10.81 8.07 7.84
CA THR A 117 -9.37 8.22 8.01
C THR A 117 -8.65 6.98 7.54
N THR A 118 -7.42 7.13 7.06
CA THR A 118 -6.64 6.06 6.43
C THR A 118 -5.43 5.67 7.27
N ALA A 119 -4.87 4.48 7.00
CA ALA A 119 -3.59 4.04 7.59
C ALA A 119 -2.36 4.67 6.90
N SER A 120 -2.53 5.86 6.30
CA SER A 120 -1.43 6.54 5.59
C SER A 120 -0.20 6.72 6.49
N GLY A 121 0.95 6.26 6.02
CA GLY A 121 2.22 6.29 6.73
C GLY A 121 2.61 4.98 7.41
N VAL A 122 1.66 4.10 7.75
CA VAL A 122 1.92 2.78 8.36
C VAL A 122 2.79 1.91 7.45
N HIS A 123 2.49 1.94 6.16
CA HIS A 123 3.11 1.10 5.14
C HIS A 123 4.39 1.72 4.51
N ALA A 124 4.79 2.94 4.93
CA ALA A 124 5.89 3.64 4.27
C ALA A 124 7.21 2.89 4.39
N ARG A 125 7.56 2.46 5.61
CA ARG A 125 8.81 1.74 5.86
C ARG A 125 8.86 0.36 5.21
N PRO A 126 7.87 -0.55 5.38
CA PRO A 126 7.91 -1.85 4.74
C PRO A 126 7.97 -1.77 3.21
N LEU A 127 7.22 -0.87 2.58
CA LEU A 127 7.29 -0.67 1.13
C LEU A 127 8.67 -0.18 0.67
N ALA A 128 9.30 0.73 1.43
CA ALA A 128 10.65 1.17 1.13
C ALA A 128 11.69 0.04 1.33
N ASP A 129 11.50 -0.79 2.35
CA ASP A 129 12.35 -1.96 2.60
C ASP A 129 12.20 -3.00 1.46
N PHE A 130 10.99 -3.19 0.92
CA PHE A 130 10.77 -4.01 -0.28
C PHE A 130 11.52 -3.46 -1.51
N CYS A 131 11.47 -2.14 -1.75
CA CYS A 131 12.24 -1.53 -2.82
C CYS A 131 13.74 -1.73 -2.64
N LEU A 132 14.25 -1.56 -1.41
CA LEU A 132 15.65 -1.79 -1.06
C LEU A 132 16.05 -3.24 -1.32
N MET A 133 15.24 -4.20 -0.89
CA MET A 133 15.44 -5.63 -1.16
C MET A 133 15.56 -5.88 -2.67
N ALA A 134 14.59 -5.40 -3.47
CA ALA A 134 14.59 -5.58 -4.91
C ALA A 134 15.86 -5.00 -5.55
N MET A 135 16.22 -3.76 -5.24
CA MET A 135 17.44 -3.11 -5.75
C MET A 135 18.69 -3.94 -5.43
N LEU A 136 18.83 -4.44 -4.21
CA LEU A 136 19.99 -5.24 -3.79
C LEU A 136 20.00 -6.62 -4.43
N MET A 137 18.85 -7.27 -4.60
CA MET A 137 18.75 -8.56 -5.28
C MET A 137 19.21 -8.48 -6.72
N PHE A 138 18.83 -7.42 -7.44
CA PHE A 138 19.31 -7.17 -8.81
C PHE A 138 20.79 -6.81 -8.84
N ALA A 139 21.22 -5.87 -8.01
CA ALA A 139 22.63 -5.45 -7.99
C ALA A 139 23.60 -6.57 -7.64
N LYS A 140 23.20 -7.53 -6.79
CA LYS A 140 24.04 -8.66 -6.36
C LYS A 140 23.76 -9.96 -7.10
N ASP A 141 22.92 -9.94 -8.14
CA ASP A 141 22.54 -11.11 -8.95
C ASP A 141 22.09 -12.30 -8.09
N TYR A 142 21.08 -12.06 -7.26
CA TYR A 142 20.54 -13.06 -6.35
C TYR A 142 20.16 -14.37 -7.06
N TRP A 143 19.63 -14.29 -8.28
CA TRP A 143 19.21 -15.47 -9.05
C TRP A 143 20.39 -16.35 -9.45
N LEU A 144 21.55 -15.74 -9.80
CA LEU A 144 22.79 -16.47 -10.02
C LEU A 144 23.20 -17.22 -8.76
N MET A 145 23.19 -16.54 -7.61
CA MET A 145 23.53 -17.18 -6.32
C MET A 145 22.58 -18.33 -6.00
N ALA A 146 21.28 -18.13 -6.17
CA ALA A 146 20.25 -19.14 -5.90
C ALA A 146 20.41 -20.37 -6.81
N ARG A 147 20.59 -20.14 -8.12
CA ARG A 147 20.84 -21.16 -9.14
C ARG A 147 22.10 -21.97 -8.85
N ASP A 148 23.20 -21.29 -8.58
CA ASP A 148 24.48 -21.92 -8.36
C ASP A 148 24.51 -22.71 -7.04
N LYS A 149 23.84 -22.20 -5.98
CA LYS A 149 23.61 -22.96 -4.74
C LYS A 149 22.82 -24.26 -5.02
N ALA A 150 21.74 -24.19 -5.81
CA ALA A 150 20.94 -25.38 -6.16
C ALA A 150 21.76 -26.39 -6.98
N ALA A 151 22.60 -25.91 -7.89
CA ALA A 151 23.51 -26.72 -8.69
C ALA A 151 24.78 -27.17 -7.97
N LYS A 152 25.00 -26.79 -6.70
CA LYS A 152 26.23 -27.01 -5.93
C LYS A 152 27.48 -26.48 -6.65
N ARG A 153 27.34 -25.36 -7.38
CA ARG A 153 28.39 -24.70 -8.12
C ARG A 153 29.04 -23.63 -7.26
N TRP A 154 30.37 -23.61 -7.22
CA TRP A 154 31.17 -22.61 -6.51
C TRP A 154 32.01 -21.83 -7.51
N GLU A 155 31.41 -20.82 -8.12
CA GLU A 155 32.08 -19.98 -9.11
C GLU A 155 32.04 -18.50 -8.66
N ARG A 156 33.13 -17.79 -8.95
CA ARG A 156 33.22 -16.35 -8.68
C ARG A 156 32.53 -15.56 -9.81
N TYR A 157 31.83 -14.52 -9.43
CA TYR A 157 31.22 -13.58 -10.38
C TYR A 157 31.36 -12.14 -9.85
N SER A 158 31.08 -11.15 -10.70
CA SER A 158 31.03 -9.73 -10.34
C SER A 158 29.59 -9.24 -10.37
N GLY A 159 29.09 -8.79 -9.22
CA GLY A 159 27.84 -8.04 -9.15
C GLY A 159 28.07 -6.54 -9.38
N GLU A 160 26.98 -5.76 -9.33
CA GLU A 160 26.97 -4.32 -9.47
C GLU A 160 26.92 -3.62 -8.10
N GLU A 161 27.16 -2.30 -8.11
CA GLU A 161 26.97 -1.40 -6.98
C GLU A 161 25.83 -0.41 -7.29
N LEU A 162 25.14 0.03 -6.23
CA LEU A 162 24.09 1.06 -6.34
C LEU A 162 24.66 2.48 -6.21
N THR A 163 25.87 2.62 -5.68
CA THR A 163 26.60 3.89 -5.56
C THR A 163 26.68 4.60 -6.91
N GLY A 164 26.25 5.85 -6.96
CA GLY A 164 26.24 6.68 -8.17
C GLY A 164 25.14 6.36 -9.19
N LYS A 165 24.40 5.28 -9.02
CA LYS A 165 23.22 4.96 -9.85
C LYS A 165 22.10 5.96 -9.58
N THR A 166 21.21 6.17 -10.56
CA THR A 166 20.06 7.07 -10.44
C THR A 166 18.80 6.29 -10.01
N LEU A 167 18.24 6.68 -8.86
CA LEU A 167 16.94 6.22 -8.38
C LEU A 167 15.88 7.26 -8.74
N ALA A 168 14.98 6.92 -9.66
CA ALA A 168 13.85 7.74 -10.07
C ALA A 168 12.57 7.29 -9.32
N ILE A 169 11.85 8.24 -8.72
CA ILE A 169 10.66 7.96 -7.90
C ILE A 169 9.47 8.74 -8.46
N ILE A 170 8.42 8.04 -8.89
CA ILE A 170 7.16 8.65 -9.27
C ILE A 170 6.19 8.61 -8.07
N GLY A 171 6.03 9.78 -7.44
CA GLY A 171 5.24 9.93 -6.21
C GLY A 171 6.11 10.14 -4.97
N LEU A 172 6.28 11.39 -4.55
CA LEU A 172 7.11 11.80 -3.41
C LEU A 172 6.27 12.07 -2.14
N GLY A 173 5.28 11.21 -1.87
CA GLY A 173 4.53 11.19 -0.62
C GLY A 173 5.34 10.57 0.53
N ARG A 174 4.67 10.05 1.55
CA ARG A 174 5.32 9.43 2.73
C ARG A 174 6.22 8.25 2.34
N VAL A 175 5.73 7.35 1.49
CA VAL A 175 6.50 6.18 1.01
C VAL A 175 7.67 6.64 0.15
N GLY A 176 7.44 7.54 -0.81
CA GLY A 176 8.50 8.04 -1.70
C GLY A 176 9.64 8.73 -0.98
N LYS A 177 9.35 9.47 0.09
CA LYS A 177 10.37 10.07 0.96
C LYS A 177 11.21 9.03 1.70
N GLU A 178 10.60 7.92 2.13
CA GLU A 178 11.33 6.83 2.78
C GLU A 178 12.21 6.08 1.78
N VAL A 179 11.70 5.82 0.56
CA VAL A 179 12.49 5.25 -0.55
C VAL A 179 13.66 6.17 -0.92
N ALA A 180 13.42 7.49 -1.01
CA ALA A 180 14.48 8.47 -1.25
C ALA A 180 15.56 8.44 -0.17
N SER A 181 15.15 8.33 1.10
CA SER A 181 16.08 8.17 2.24
C SER A 181 16.94 6.91 2.12
N HIS A 182 16.37 5.78 1.67
CA HIS A 182 17.14 4.55 1.41
C HIS A 182 18.12 4.73 0.26
N GLY A 183 17.70 5.36 -0.85
CA GLY A 183 18.58 5.67 -1.97
C GLY A 183 19.80 6.51 -1.55
N LYS A 184 19.58 7.54 -0.75
CA LYS A 184 20.70 8.39 -0.23
C LYS A 184 21.67 7.64 0.68
N LYS A 185 21.19 6.67 1.49
CA LYS A 185 22.07 5.82 2.32
C LYS A 185 22.93 4.86 1.49
N LEU A 186 22.57 4.65 0.23
CA LEU A 186 23.33 3.85 -0.72
C LEU A 186 24.14 4.72 -1.71
N ASP A 187 24.31 6.01 -1.41
CA ASP A 187 25.00 7.00 -2.24
C ASP A 187 24.45 7.07 -3.68
N MET A 188 23.14 6.82 -3.85
CA MET A 188 22.46 6.99 -5.12
C MET A 188 22.13 8.46 -5.40
N ARG A 189 22.11 8.85 -6.67
CA ARG A 189 21.44 10.07 -7.11
C ARG A 189 19.94 9.82 -7.10
N VAL A 190 19.18 10.59 -6.34
CA VAL A 190 17.72 10.45 -6.19
C VAL A 190 17.02 11.55 -6.95
N VAL A 191 16.17 11.17 -7.88
CA VAL A 191 15.31 12.09 -8.63
C VAL A 191 13.85 11.71 -8.47
N GLY A 192 12.94 12.64 -8.66
CA GLY A 192 11.54 12.31 -8.47
C GLY A 192 10.61 13.13 -9.33
N LEU A 193 9.40 12.60 -9.54
CA LEU A 193 8.32 13.27 -10.26
C LEU A 193 7.12 13.47 -9.33
N ARG A 194 6.63 14.71 -9.26
CA ARG A 194 5.41 15.09 -8.51
C ARG A 194 4.77 16.33 -9.15
N ARG A 195 3.53 16.63 -8.73
CA ARG A 195 2.81 17.83 -9.22
C ARG A 195 3.48 19.15 -8.83
N SER A 196 3.97 19.25 -7.59
CA SER A 196 4.70 20.42 -7.09
C SER A 196 6.19 20.25 -7.30
N THR A 197 6.88 21.30 -7.72
CA THR A 197 8.35 21.33 -7.89
C THR A 197 9.11 21.78 -6.64
N GLU A 198 8.41 21.95 -5.51
CA GLU A 198 9.07 22.31 -4.25
C GLU A 198 10.09 21.23 -3.83
N PRO A 199 11.22 21.62 -3.25
CA PRO A 199 12.24 20.71 -2.79
C PRO A 199 11.71 19.66 -1.80
N VAL A 200 12.21 18.44 -1.91
CA VAL A 200 11.89 17.33 -1.02
C VAL A 200 13.20 16.80 -0.43
N ALA A 201 13.21 16.55 0.88
CA ALA A 201 14.39 16.00 1.53
C ALA A 201 14.84 14.68 0.87
N ASN A 202 16.15 14.50 0.72
CA ASN A 202 16.77 13.34 0.08
C ASN A 202 16.47 13.18 -1.43
N VAL A 203 16.01 14.23 -2.11
CA VAL A 203 15.77 14.26 -3.56
C VAL A 203 16.65 15.32 -4.20
N ASP A 204 17.48 14.94 -5.15
CA ASP A 204 18.46 15.83 -5.78
C ASP A 204 17.84 16.69 -6.89
N LYS A 205 16.85 16.17 -7.62
CA LYS A 205 16.09 16.89 -8.65
C LYS A 205 14.64 16.44 -8.70
N ILE A 206 13.74 17.39 -8.83
CA ILE A 206 12.31 17.13 -9.07
C ILE A 206 12.00 17.49 -10.52
N TYR A 207 11.35 16.55 -11.20
CA TYR A 207 10.88 16.69 -12.57
C TYR A 207 9.39 17.02 -12.62
N ALA A 208 8.99 17.87 -13.55
CA ALA A 208 7.60 18.08 -13.90
C ALA A 208 7.09 16.93 -14.79
N ARG A 209 5.77 16.80 -14.91
CA ARG A 209 5.16 15.73 -15.75
C ARG A 209 5.64 15.75 -17.21
N ALA A 210 5.85 16.93 -17.79
CA ALA A 210 6.34 17.08 -19.15
C ALA A 210 7.77 16.59 -19.35
N GLU A 211 8.57 16.47 -18.27
CA GLU A 211 9.95 16.04 -18.28
C GLU A 211 10.10 14.52 -17.96
N LEU A 212 9.00 13.75 -17.99
CA LEU A 212 9.00 12.34 -17.62
C LEU A 212 10.05 11.53 -18.41
N HIS A 213 10.11 11.69 -19.73
CA HIS A 213 11.06 10.96 -20.57
C HIS A 213 12.53 11.29 -20.24
N GLU A 214 12.83 12.55 -19.90
CA GLU A 214 14.18 12.93 -19.45
C GLU A 214 14.55 12.21 -18.15
N MET A 215 13.63 12.16 -17.19
CA MET A 215 13.84 11.44 -15.93
C MET A 215 14.03 9.94 -16.17
N LEU A 216 13.22 9.32 -17.03
CA LEU A 216 13.28 7.89 -17.33
C LEU A 216 14.56 7.50 -18.03
N ALA A 217 15.07 8.34 -18.94
CA ALA A 217 16.32 8.09 -19.69
C ALA A 217 17.56 8.03 -18.78
N GLU A 218 17.57 8.72 -17.64
CA GLU A 218 18.68 8.67 -16.70
C GLU A 218 18.50 7.62 -15.59
N ALA A 219 17.31 7.03 -15.42
CA ALA A 219 17.00 6.12 -14.35
C ALA A 219 17.71 4.77 -14.49
N ASP A 220 18.41 4.33 -13.45
CA ASP A 220 18.87 2.96 -13.26
C ASP A 220 17.83 2.12 -12.48
N VAL A 221 17.06 2.77 -11.62
CA VAL A 221 15.92 2.18 -10.94
C VAL A 221 14.75 3.16 -11.00
N LEU A 222 13.59 2.68 -11.44
CA LEU A 222 12.31 3.41 -11.41
C LEU A 222 11.41 2.81 -10.36
N VAL A 223 10.93 3.63 -9.40
CA VAL A 223 9.95 3.21 -8.38
C VAL A 223 8.64 3.97 -8.56
N LEU A 224 7.55 3.23 -8.74
CA LEU A 224 6.20 3.76 -8.90
C LEU A 224 5.48 3.70 -7.55
N ILE A 225 5.07 4.88 -7.05
CA ILE A 225 4.41 5.04 -5.74
C ILE A 225 3.24 6.04 -5.83
N ALA A 226 3.00 6.64 -6.99
CA ALA A 226 1.91 7.58 -7.19
C ALA A 226 0.54 6.89 -7.04
N PRO A 227 -0.50 7.58 -6.54
CA PRO A 227 -1.85 7.05 -6.55
C PRO A 227 -2.34 6.88 -8.00
N HIS A 228 -3.27 5.94 -8.20
CA HIS A 228 -3.99 5.83 -9.46
C HIS A 228 -5.00 6.97 -9.58
N THR A 229 -4.87 7.74 -10.64
CA THR A 229 -5.75 8.83 -11.05
C THR A 229 -5.83 8.85 -12.58
N PRO A 230 -6.78 9.58 -13.20
CA PRO A 230 -6.79 9.72 -14.65
C PRO A 230 -5.45 10.22 -15.25
N ASP A 231 -4.69 11.05 -14.51
CA ASP A 231 -3.39 11.56 -14.96
C ASP A 231 -2.26 10.52 -14.87
N THR A 232 -2.42 9.47 -14.07
CA THR A 232 -1.38 8.45 -13.84
C THR A 232 -1.72 7.09 -14.44
N GLU A 233 -2.93 6.91 -14.96
CA GLU A 233 -3.34 5.70 -15.67
C GLU A 233 -2.50 5.51 -16.94
N GLY A 234 -1.90 4.32 -17.10
CA GLY A 234 -1.05 3.98 -18.24
C GLY A 234 0.18 4.87 -18.41
N MET A 235 0.62 5.55 -17.33
CA MET A 235 1.70 6.54 -17.45
C MET A 235 3.06 5.93 -17.83
N ILE A 236 3.23 4.63 -17.69
CA ILE A 236 4.40 3.87 -18.13
C ILE A 236 3.93 2.85 -19.15
N GLY A 237 3.95 3.26 -20.40
CA GLY A 237 3.62 2.44 -21.56
C GLY A 237 4.84 2.09 -22.40
N GLU A 238 4.60 1.65 -23.65
CA GLU A 238 5.65 1.25 -24.60
C GLU A 238 6.67 2.36 -24.83
N ALA A 239 6.22 3.62 -24.98
CA ALA A 239 7.10 4.76 -25.24
C ALA A 239 8.01 5.08 -24.04
N GLU A 240 7.46 5.01 -22.83
CA GLU A 240 8.19 5.24 -21.59
C GLU A 240 9.19 4.13 -21.31
N LEU A 241 8.80 2.88 -21.53
CA LEU A 241 9.71 1.73 -21.40
C LEU A 241 10.84 1.78 -22.45
N ALA A 242 10.57 2.29 -23.64
CA ALA A 242 11.57 2.38 -24.72
C ALA A 242 12.68 3.42 -24.44
N VAL A 243 12.42 4.45 -23.63
CA VAL A 243 13.44 5.46 -23.28
C VAL A 243 14.25 5.07 -22.04
N MET A 244 13.82 4.07 -21.28
CA MET A 244 14.59 3.58 -20.12
C MET A 244 15.86 2.85 -20.56
N LYS A 245 16.85 2.82 -19.67
CA LYS A 245 18.08 2.05 -19.89
C LYS A 245 17.76 0.56 -19.96
N PRO A 246 18.39 -0.22 -20.86
CA PRO A 246 18.24 -1.69 -20.85
C PRO A 246 18.68 -2.35 -19.54
N SER A 247 19.56 -1.70 -18.78
CA SER A 247 19.98 -2.13 -17.44
C SER A 247 19.04 -1.68 -16.31
N ALA A 248 17.95 -0.97 -16.60
CA ALA A 248 17.09 -0.42 -15.58
C ALA A 248 16.19 -1.48 -14.93
N LEU A 249 15.87 -1.25 -13.65
CA LEU A 249 14.90 -2.01 -12.85
C LEU A 249 13.64 -1.17 -12.67
N LEU A 250 12.47 -1.74 -12.95
CA LEU A 250 11.16 -1.15 -12.63
C LEU A 250 10.60 -1.80 -11.37
N ILE A 251 10.20 -0.98 -10.38
CA ILE A 251 9.55 -1.43 -9.13
C ILE A 251 8.16 -0.79 -9.06
N ASN A 252 7.11 -1.59 -9.02
CA ASN A 252 5.74 -1.10 -8.85
C ASN A 252 5.15 -1.54 -7.52
N ILE A 253 5.05 -0.63 -6.57
CA ILE A 253 4.42 -0.79 -5.26
C ILE A 253 3.20 0.15 -5.09
N ALA A 254 2.68 0.65 -6.21
CA ALA A 254 1.56 1.58 -6.25
C ALA A 254 0.25 0.88 -6.63
N ARG A 255 -0.08 0.93 -7.93
CA ARG A 255 -1.23 0.27 -8.55
C ARG A 255 -0.84 -0.23 -9.93
N HIS A 256 -1.41 -1.36 -10.36
CA HIS A 256 -1.10 -1.95 -11.68
C HIS A 256 -1.43 -0.99 -12.82
N GLN A 257 -2.51 -0.20 -12.68
CA GLN A 257 -2.99 0.72 -13.72
C GLN A 257 -1.97 1.80 -14.14
N LEU A 258 -0.90 2.00 -13.37
CA LEU A 258 0.15 2.94 -13.76
C LEU A 258 1.02 2.41 -14.91
N VAL A 259 1.01 1.11 -15.16
CA VAL A 259 1.87 0.43 -16.14
C VAL A 259 1.01 -0.31 -17.16
N ASP A 260 1.34 -0.19 -18.43
CA ASP A 260 0.88 -1.11 -19.47
C ASP A 260 1.59 -2.46 -19.27
N GLU A 261 0.94 -3.38 -18.55
CA GLU A 261 1.52 -4.68 -18.19
C GLU A 261 1.88 -5.53 -19.42
N PRO A 262 1.08 -5.61 -20.49
CA PRO A 262 1.51 -6.23 -21.74
C PRO A 262 2.78 -5.63 -22.34
N ALA A 263 2.95 -4.32 -22.33
CA ALA A 263 4.16 -3.66 -22.81
C ALA A 263 5.37 -3.97 -21.90
N LEU A 264 5.17 -3.99 -20.58
CA LEU A 264 6.20 -4.38 -19.61
C LEU A 264 6.67 -5.83 -19.84
N ILE A 265 5.75 -6.77 -20.02
CA ILE A 265 6.06 -8.18 -20.30
C ILE A 265 6.91 -8.29 -21.55
N ARG A 266 6.53 -7.64 -22.66
CA ARG A 266 7.33 -7.62 -23.89
C ARG A 266 8.72 -7.04 -23.67
N ALA A 267 8.82 -5.91 -22.96
CA ALA A 267 10.12 -5.28 -22.66
C ALA A 267 11.06 -6.19 -21.87
N LEU A 268 10.51 -6.94 -20.90
CA LEU A 268 11.25 -7.91 -20.09
C LEU A 268 11.70 -9.14 -20.92
N GLN A 269 10.81 -9.69 -21.76
CA GLN A 269 11.10 -10.84 -22.63
C GLN A 269 12.16 -10.52 -23.68
N GLU A 270 12.14 -9.31 -24.22
CA GLU A 270 13.07 -8.84 -25.24
C GLU A 270 14.39 -8.31 -24.64
N GLY A 271 14.54 -8.29 -23.32
CA GLY A 271 15.73 -7.75 -22.65
C GLY A 271 15.91 -6.24 -22.79
N ARG A 272 14.82 -5.52 -23.11
CA ARG A 272 14.80 -4.04 -23.17
C ARG A 272 14.76 -3.41 -21.77
N LEU A 273 14.49 -4.22 -20.74
CA LEU A 273 14.54 -3.86 -19.33
C LEU A 273 15.22 -5.00 -18.57
N ALA A 274 16.12 -4.67 -17.63
CA ALA A 274 16.85 -5.68 -16.86
C ALA A 274 15.93 -6.52 -15.98
N GLY A 275 14.89 -5.93 -15.43
CA GLY A 275 13.93 -6.66 -14.63
C GLY A 275 12.83 -5.80 -14.03
N ALA A 276 11.92 -6.47 -13.29
CA ALA A 276 10.87 -5.80 -12.55
C ALA A 276 10.66 -6.42 -11.16
N ALA A 277 10.16 -5.60 -10.21
CA ALA A 277 9.64 -6.06 -8.93
C ALA A 277 8.21 -5.51 -8.76
N LEU A 278 7.24 -6.41 -8.75
CA LEU A 278 5.82 -6.10 -8.82
C LEU A 278 5.11 -6.57 -7.55
N ASP A 279 4.56 -5.63 -6.79
CA ASP A 279 3.64 -5.94 -5.68
C ASP A 279 2.18 -5.96 -6.15
N VAL A 280 1.93 -5.38 -7.32
CA VAL A 280 0.60 -5.25 -7.93
C VAL A 280 0.64 -5.67 -9.39
N VAL A 281 -0.41 -6.38 -9.84
CA VAL A 281 -0.55 -6.91 -11.19
C VAL A 281 -1.96 -6.68 -11.70
N SER A 282 -2.17 -6.77 -13.02
CA SER A 282 -3.46 -6.42 -13.66
C SER A 282 -4.63 -7.29 -13.22
N SER A 283 -4.37 -8.54 -12.84
CA SER A 283 -5.36 -9.46 -12.27
C SER A 283 -4.83 -10.03 -10.96
N GLU A 284 -5.56 -9.82 -9.88
CA GLU A 284 -5.23 -10.32 -8.54
C GLU A 284 -6.34 -11.27 -8.04
N PRO A 285 -6.05 -12.57 -7.79
CA PRO A 285 -4.76 -13.26 -7.88
C PRO A 285 -4.23 -13.34 -9.31
N LEU A 286 -2.88 -13.34 -9.46
CA LEU A 286 -2.23 -13.49 -10.76
C LEU A 286 -2.60 -14.87 -11.37
N PRO A 287 -3.18 -14.91 -12.59
CA PRO A 287 -3.56 -16.16 -13.23
C PRO A 287 -2.37 -17.12 -13.40
N PRO A 288 -2.60 -18.45 -13.27
CA PRO A 288 -1.52 -19.45 -13.38
C PRO A 288 -0.82 -19.47 -14.76
N ASP A 289 -1.48 -18.99 -15.80
CA ASP A 289 -0.98 -18.90 -17.17
C ASP A 289 -0.32 -17.54 -17.50
N SER A 290 -0.19 -16.67 -16.53
CA SER A 290 0.48 -15.38 -16.75
C SER A 290 1.95 -15.58 -17.07
N PRO A 291 2.47 -14.94 -18.15
CA PRO A 291 3.89 -15.01 -18.51
C PRO A 291 4.83 -14.47 -17.41
N LEU A 292 4.33 -13.63 -16.49
CA LEU A 292 5.12 -13.08 -15.41
C LEU A 292 5.74 -14.15 -14.49
N TRP A 293 5.07 -15.32 -14.35
CA TRP A 293 5.59 -16.43 -13.54
C TRP A 293 6.88 -17.04 -14.10
N ASP A 294 7.02 -17.05 -15.41
CA ASP A 294 8.14 -17.70 -16.09
C ASP A 294 9.33 -16.75 -16.38
N LEU A 295 9.16 -15.45 -16.10
CA LEU A 295 10.22 -14.46 -16.31
C LEU A 295 11.26 -14.51 -15.16
N PRO A 296 12.50 -14.94 -15.45
CA PRO A 296 13.52 -15.11 -14.40
C PRO A 296 14.00 -13.80 -13.80
N ASN A 297 13.71 -12.67 -14.46
CA ASN A 297 14.07 -11.32 -14.07
C ASN A 297 12.91 -10.54 -13.44
N VAL A 298 11.91 -11.26 -12.89
CA VAL A 298 10.77 -10.64 -12.21
C VAL A 298 10.65 -11.13 -10.77
N ILE A 299 10.49 -10.19 -9.84
CA ILE A 299 10.04 -10.46 -8.48
C ILE A 299 8.54 -10.18 -8.42
N ILE A 300 7.75 -11.14 -7.92
CA ILE A 300 6.32 -10.98 -7.69
C ILE A 300 6.07 -11.07 -6.18
N SER A 301 5.41 -10.04 -5.63
CA SER A 301 4.81 -10.06 -4.30
C SER A 301 3.29 -10.04 -4.46
N PRO A 302 2.54 -10.88 -3.74
CA PRO A 302 1.09 -10.97 -3.93
C PRO A 302 0.35 -9.86 -3.15
N HIS A 303 0.63 -8.60 -3.49
CA HIS A 303 0.11 -7.39 -2.83
C HIS A 303 0.41 -7.40 -1.31
N SER A 304 1.62 -7.87 -0.95
CA SER A 304 2.04 -8.09 0.44
C SER A 304 3.35 -7.37 0.80
N ALA A 305 3.89 -6.54 -0.10
CA ALA A 305 5.14 -5.82 0.17
C ALA A 305 5.06 -4.89 1.38
N SER A 306 3.85 -4.47 1.77
CA SER A 306 3.60 -3.63 2.94
C SER A 306 3.27 -4.42 4.21
N THR A 307 2.85 -5.70 4.08
CA THR A 307 2.34 -6.51 5.20
C THR A 307 3.47 -6.98 6.11
N VAL A 308 3.44 -6.55 7.34
CA VAL A 308 4.47 -6.87 8.35
C VAL A 308 3.82 -7.11 9.72
N THR A 309 4.53 -7.83 10.59
CA THR A 309 4.04 -8.19 11.93
C THR A 309 3.70 -6.99 12.82
N GLN A 310 4.29 -5.82 12.58
CA GLN A 310 4.02 -4.58 13.33
C GLN A 310 2.88 -3.73 12.74
N GLU A 311 2.21 -4.20 11.69
CA GLU A 311 1.19 -3.39 10.99
C GLU A 311 0.04 -3.02 11.90
N ASN A 312 -0.58 -4.02 12.58
CA ASN A 312 -1.70 -3.80 13.50
C ASN A 312 -1.35 -2.88 14.67
N ALA A 313 -0.13 -3.00 15.22
CA ALA A 313 0.35 -2.11 16.26
C ALA A 313 0.43 -0.64 15.79
N ARG A 314 0.91 -0.42 14.55
CA ARG A 314 1.01 0.93 13.97
C ARG A 314 -0.36 1.52 13.63
N ILE A 315 -1.27 0.71 13.08
CA ILE A 315 -2.66 1.16 12.79
C ILE A 315 -3.37 1.49 14.10
N THR A 316 -3.27 0.62 15.11
CA THR A 316 -3.84 0.86 16.44
C THR A 316 -3.31 2.14 17.07
N ALA A 317 -2.00 2.43 16.94
CA ALA A 317 -1.41 3.66 17.45
C ALA A 317 -2.01 4.92 16.79
N ILE A 318 -2.19 4.91 15.45
CA ILE A 318 -2.84 6.00 14.73
C ILE A 318 -4.31 6.14 15.17
N PHE A 319 -5.02 5.02 15.29
CA PHE A 319 -6.41 5.02 15.73
C PHE A 319 -6.56 5.59 17.14
N CYS A 320 -5.72 5.16 18.07
CA CYS A 320 -5.72 5.68 19.45
C CYS A 320 -5.40 7.18 19.51
N GLU A 321 -4.48 7.66 18.68
CA GLU A 321 -4.21 9.10 18.56
C GLU A 321 -5.44 9.84 18.00
N ASN A 322 -6.07 9.32 16.96
CA ASN A 322 -7.29 9.90 16.40
C ASN A 322 -8.47 9.83 17.40
N LEU A 323 -8.58 8.80 18.24
CA LEU A 323 -9.58 8.74 19.32
C LEU A 323 -9.38 9.87 20.35
N ARG A 324 -8.13 10.14 20.76
CA ARG A 324 -7.84 11.26 21.67
C ARG A 324 -8.26 12.59 21.05
N ARG A 325 -7.93 12.80 19.77
CA ARG A 325 -8.30 14.01 19.02
C ARG A 325 -9.80 14.14 18.85
N TYR A 326 -10.48 13.05 18.52
CA TYR A 326 -11.94 13.01 18.40
C TYR A 326 -12.64 13.41 19.69
N LEU A 327 -12.19 12.84 20.81
CA LEU A 327 -12.73 13.16 22.15
C LEU A 327 -12.40 14.59 22.60
N ALA A 328 -11.32 15.18 22.09
CA ALA A 328 -10.92 16.56 22.33
C ALA A 328 -11.52 17.55 21.31
N CYS A 329 -12.34 17.08 20.36
CA CYS A 329 -12.85 17.87 19.22
C CYS A 329 -11.72 18.52 18.38
N GLU A 330 -10.56 17.87 18.28
CA GLU A 330 -9.44 18.28 17.45
C GLU A 330 -9.51 17.64 16.05
N PRO A 331 -8.89 18.25 15.03
CA PRO A 331 -8.81 17.66 13.69
C PRO A 331 -8.15 16.29 13.70
N LEU A 332 -8.79 15.30 13.05
CA LEU A 332 -8.21 13.96 12.88
C LEU A 332 -7.03 13.99 11.90
N ILE A 333 -6.09 13.07 12.09
CA ILE A 333 -4.98 12.85 11.15
C ILE A 333 -5.37 11.85 10.08
N ASN A 334 -4.79 11.99 8.88
CA ASN A 334 -5.03 11.12 7.73
C ASN A 334 -6.51 11.07 7.28
N VAL A 335 -7.23 12.17 7.40
CA VAL A 335 -8.60 12.27 6.85
C VAL A 335 -8.53 12.11 5.34
N LEU A 336 -9.38 11.25 4.80
CA LEU A 336 -9.51 11.04 3.36
C LEU A 336 -10.15 12.28 2.72
N ASP A 337 -9.49 12.85 1.73
CA ASP A 337 -10.14 13.78 0.81
C ASP A 337 -10.94 12.97 -0.23
N THR A 338 -12.26 12.94 -0.08
CA THR A 338 -13.15 12.16 -0.94
C THR A 338 -13.22 12.69 -2.38
N LYS A 339 -12.78 13.94 -2.62
CA LYS A 339 -12.71 14.54 -3.97
C LYS A 339 -11.37 14.23 -4.65
N ALA A 340 -10.28 14.31 -3.89
CA ALA A 340 -8.95 13.98 -4.38
C ALA A 340 -8.67 12.46 -4.36
N LEU A 341 -9.47 11.67 -3.64
CA LEU A 341 -9.40 10.22 -3.47
C LEU A 341 -8.15 9.71 -2.72
N TYR A 342 -7.48 10.57 -1.93
CA TYR A 342 -6.30 10.22 -1.13
C TYR A 342 -6.15 11.09 0.12
#